data_941a6e24ff0432cb996bac7ef65fdea9
#
_entry.id   941a6e24ff0432cb996bac7ef65fdea9
#
_cell.length_a   1.000
_cell.length_b   1.000
_cell.length_c   1.000
_cell.angle_alpha   90.00
_cell.angle_beta   90.00
_cell.angle_gamma   90.00
#
_symmetry.space_group_name_H-M   'P 1'
#
loop_
_entity.id
_entity.type
_entity.pdbx_description
1 polymer ?
#
loop_
_entity_poly.entity_id
_entity_poly.type
_entity_poly.pdbx_seq_one_letter_code
_entity_poly.pdbx_strand_id
1 'polypeptide(L)'
;MAYNAEKANQVYLELHKKGLDEGLCHVISSQMCTDWTSMRMLGYLRSNPCVKETEIIDEMLAILSDRDRIIQKKEMEYYQGKINELYN
;
A
#
# COMPACT_ATOMS: atom_id res chain seq x y z
N MET A 1 -2.33 6.04 -8.46
CA MET A 1 -2.08 6.52 -7.10
C MET A 1 -0.77 7.30 -7.10
N ALA A 2 -0.76 8.45 -6.46
CA ALA A 2 0.40 9.33 -6.48
C ALA A 2 1.44 8.94 -5.43
N TYR A 3 2.72 8.99 -5.83
CA TYR A 3 3.84 8.80 -4.92
C TYR A 3 3.88 9.92 -3.88
N ASN A 4 4.10 9.56 -2.62
CA ASN A 4 4.21 10.51 -1.52
C ASN A 4 5.44 10.18 -0.66
N ALA A 5 6.53 10.92 -0.88
CA ALA A 5 7.81 10.70 -0.20
C ALA A 5 7.71 10.89 1.31
N GLU A 6 6.91 11.85 1.76
CA GLU A 6 6.72 12.13 3.19
C GLU A 6 6.04 10.94 3.89
N LYS A 7 4.99 10.40 3.28
CA LYS A 7 4.29 9.23 3.82
C LYS A 7 5.16 7.98 3.79
N ALA A 8 5.92 7.78 2.72
CA ALA A 8 6.88 6.67 2.63
C ALA A 8 7.92 6.77 3.75
N ASN A 9 8.42 7.96 4.04
CA ASN A 9 9.35 8.18 5.14
C ASN A 9 8.72 7.89 6.50
N GLN A 10 7.46 8.24 6.69
CA GLN A 10 6.73 7.90 7.92
C GLN A 10 6.62 6.39 8.11
N VAL A 11 6.34 5.66 7.05
CA VAL A 11 6.32 4.19 7.08
C VAL A 11 7.70 3.65 7.50
N TYR A 12 8.76 4.14 6.88
CA TYR A 12 10.13 3.76 7.21
C TYR A 12 10.43 3.97 8.71
N LEU A 13 10.09 5.15 9.23
CA LEU A 13 10.36 5.49 10.63
C LEU A 13 9.57 4.61 11.60
N GLU A 14 8.31 4.31 11.30
CA GLU A 14 7.51 3.40 12.13
C GLU A 14 8.08 1.98 12.15
N LEU A 15 8.54 1.48 11.00
CA LEU A 15 9.19 0.18 10.92
C LEU A 15 10.51 0.16 11.70
N HIS A 16 11.28 1.21 11.58
CA HIS A 16 12.57 1.34 12.28
C HIS A 16 12.35 1.35 13.80
N LYS A 17 11.33 2.04 14.28
CA LYS A 17 10.96 2.04 15.71
C LYS A 17 10.64 0.64 16.23
N LYS A 18 10.08 -0.21 15.39
CA LYS A 18 9.73 -1.59 15.76
C LYS A 18 10.94 -2.53 15.75
N GLY A 19 12.11 -2.03 15.38
CA GLY A 19 13.35 -2.80 15.38
C GLY A 19 13.56 -3.67 14.16
N LEU A 20 12.86 -3.40 13.06
CA LEU A 20 13.09 -4.14 11.81
C LEU A 20 14.44 -3.79 11.21
N ASP A 21 14.99 -4.77 10.47
CA ASP A 21 16.22 -4.57 9.71
C ASP A 21 16.08 -3.39 8.73
N GLU A 22 17.13 -2.60 8.60
CA GLU A 22 17.15 -1.41 7.75
C GLU A 22 16.80 -1.72 6.29
N GLY A 23 17.37 -2.80 5.74
CA GLY A 23 17.07 -3.25 4.38
C GLY A 23 15.60 -3.55 4.19
N LEU A 24 14.98 -4.21 5.17
CA LEU A 24 13.56 -4.53 5.13
C LEU A 24 12.71 -3.26 5.27
N CYS A 25 13.11 -2.31 6.10
CA CYS A 25 12.45 -1.01 6.21
C CYS A 25 12.43 -0.30 4.86
N HIS A 26 13.54 -0.32 4.13
CA HIS A 26 13.64 0.26 2.79
C HIS A 26 12.72 -0.43 1.79
N VAL A 27 12.71 -1.76 1.77
CA VAL A 27 11.87 -2.53 0.86
C VAL A 27 10.39 -2.22 1.10
N ILE A 28 9.95 -2.30 2.33
CA ILE A 28 8.54 -2.09 2.69
C ILE A 28 8.13 -0.65 2.40
N SER A 29 8.92 0.33 2.79
CA SER A 29 8.60 1.73 2.56
C SER A 29 8.58 2.09 1.08
N SER A 30 9.43 1.45 0.25
CA SER A 30 9.44 1.66 -1.19
C SER A 30 8.18 1.11 -1.87
N GLN A 31 7.61 0.03 -1.33
CA GLN A 31 6.35 -0.54 -1.81
C GLN A 31 5.12 0.21 -1.29
N MET A 32 5.22 0.78 -0.10
CA MET A 32 4.14 1.51 0.58
C MET A 32 4.33 3.02 0.43
N CYS A 33 4.57 3.50 -0.78
CA CYS A 33 4.99 4.87 -1.07
C CYS A 33 3.90 5.78 -1.63
N THR A 34 2.67 5.31 -1.81
CA THR A 34 1.55 6.14 -2.23
C THR A 34 0.71 6.54 -1.02
N ASP A 35 -0.12 7.57 -1.15
CA ASP A 35 -1.02 8.00 -0.07
C ASP A 35 -1.87 6.84 0.44
N TRP A 36 -2.48 6.10 -0.47
CA TRP A 36 -3.38 5.00 -0.11
C TRP A 36 -2.65 3.85 0.59
N THR A 37 -1.53 3.37 0.00
CA THR A 37 -0.79 2.23 0.55
C THR A 37 -0.11 2.59 1.87
N SER A 38 0.48 3.77 1.97
CA SER A 38 1.17 4.22 3.17
C SER A 38 0.20 4.43 4.33
N MET A 39 -0.96 5.00 4.08
CA MET A 39 -1.99 5.19 5.13
C MET A 39 -2.48 3.86 5.67
N ARG A 40 -2.70 2.87 4.80
CA ARG A 40 -3.10 1.53 5.20
C ARG A 40 -2.03 0.87 6.08
N MET A 41 -0.77 0.95 5.64
CA MET A 41 0.34 0.37 6.42
C MET A 41 0.54 1.08 7.75
N LEU A 42 0.50 2.41 7.78
CA LEU A 42 0.65 3.18 9.02
C LEU A 42 -0.48 2.86 10.01
N GLY A 43 -1.71 2.75 9.54
CA GLY A 43 -2.84 2.36 10.38
C GLY A 43 -2.63 0.98 11.00
N TYR A 44 -2.17 0.01 10.21
CA TYR A 44 -1.87 -1.33 10.67
C TYR A 44 -0.76 -1.33 11.74
N LEU A 45 0.33 -0.63 11.47
CA LEU A 45 1.48 -0.57 12.39
C LEU A 45 1.12 0.09 13.73
N ARG A 46 0.31 1.14 13.70
CA ARG A 46 -0.13 1.85 14.90
C ARG A 46 -1.13 1.03 15.72
N SER A 47 -1.96 0.25 15.06
CA SER A 47 -2.95 -0.62 15.73
C SER A 47 -2.33 -1.91 16.29
N ASN A 48 -1.13 -2.28 15.85
CA ASN A 48 -0.48 -3.54 16.21
C ASN A 48 0.96 -3.28 16.68
N PRO A 49 1.15 -2.71 17.87
CA PRO A 49 2.48 -2.29 18.33
C PRO A 49 3.48 -3.44 18.52
N CYS A 50 2.99 -4.65 18.75
CA CYS A 50 3.84 -5.84 18.96
C CYS A 50 3.86 -6.78 17.75
N VAL A 51 3.55 -6.27 16.56
CA VAL A 51 3.49 -7.07 15.35
C VAL A 51 4.87 -7.58 14.93
N LYS A 52 4.90 -8.82 14.42
CA LYS A 52 6.14 -9.45 13.96
C LYS A 52 6.43 -9.08 12.51
N GLU A 53 7.71 -9.22 12.12
CA GLU A 53 8.20 -8.94 10.78
C GLU A 53 7.41 -9.69 9.70
N THR A 54 7.16 -10.99 9.90
CA THR A 54 6.41 -11.81 8.95
C THR A 54 4.98 -11.32 8.77
N GLU A 55 4.34 -10.87 9.83
CA GLU A 55 2.98 -10.33 9.78
C GLU A 55 2.94 -8.99 9.03
N ILE A 56 3.97 -8.17 9.16
CA ILE A 56 4.10 -6.91 8.43
C ILE A 56 4.24 -7.18 6.93
N ILE A 57 5.06 -8.15 6.55
CA ILE A 57 5.23 -8.55 5.15
C ILE A 57 3.92 -9.06 4.58
N ASP A 58 3.20 -9.90 5.31
CA ASP A 58 1.90 -10.42 4.89
C ASP A 58 0.90 -9.28 4.67
N GLU A 59 0.87 -8.30 5.57
CA GLU A 59 0.00 -7.13 5.43
C GLU A 59 0.40 -6.29 4.22
N MET A 60 1.69 -6.11 3.96
CA MET A 60 2.18 -5.41 2.78
C MET A 60 1.65 -6.08 1.50
N LEU A 61 1.76 -7.40 1.42
CA LEU A 61 1.28 -8.16 0.28
C LEU A 61 -0.24 -8.06 0.12
N ALA A 62 -0.98 -8.06 1.22
CA ALA A 62 -2.43 -7.88 1.20
C ALA A 62 -2.82 -6.49 0.70
N ILE A 63 -2.12 -5.45 1.15
CA ILE A 63 -2.35 -4.06 0.70
C ILE A 63 -2.09 -3.93 -0.80
N LEU A 64 -0.98 -4.50 -1.29
CA LEU A 64 -0.64 -4.47 -2.71
C LEU A 64 -1.69 -5.21 -3.55
N SER A 65 -2.17 -6.34 -3.08
CA SER A 65 -3.23 -7.11 -3.74
C SER A 65 -4.53 -6.31 -3.82
N ASP A 66 -4.91 -5.64 -2.74
CA ASP A 66 -6.11 -4.79 -2.72
C ASP A 66 -5.98 -3.61 -3.67
N ARG A 67 -4.79 -2.99 -3.74
CA ARG A 67 -4.51 -1.90 -4.68
C ARG A 67 -4.70 -2.38 -6.12
N ASP A 68 -4.15 -3.53 -6.45
CA ASP A 68 -4.23 -4.07 -7.81
C ASP A 68 -5.68 -4.38 -8.20
N ARG A 69 -6.48 -4.91 -7.29
CA ARG A 69 -7.92 -5.15 -7.52
C ARG A 69 -8.68 -3.85 -7.78
N ILE A 70 -8.36 -2.80 -7.04
CA ILE A 70 -9.00 -1.48 -7.22
C ILE A 70 -8.66 -0.91 -8.60
N ILE A 71 -7.39 -1.00 -9.01
CA ILE A 71 -6.94 -0.54 -10.32
C ILE A 71 -7.64 -1.31 -11.43
N GLN A 72 -7.70 -2.64 -11.36
CA GLN A 72 -8.38 -3.48 -12.33
C GLN A 72 -9.86 -3.13 -12.45
N LYS A 73 -10.52 -2.93 -11.32
CA LYS A 73 -11.94 -2.57 -11.30
C LYS A 73 -12.19 -1.23 -12.00
N LYS A 74 -11.35 -0.23 -11.76
CA LYS A 74 -11.46 1.08 -12.40
C LYS A 74 -11.24 0.99 -13.91
N GLU A 75 -10.29 0.19 -14.37
CA GLU A 75 -10.05 -0.04 -15.79
C GLU A 75 -11.26 -0.70 -16.45
N MET A 76 -11.84 -1.71 -15.83
CA MET A 76 -13.02 -2.39 -16.35
C MET A 76 -14.22 -1.45 -16.44
N GLU A 77 -14.43 -0.60 -15.45
CA GLU A 77 -15.49 0.42 -15.46
C GLU A 77 -15.30 1.41 -16.61
N TYR A 78 -14.07 1.82 -16.89
CA TYR A 78 -13.73 2.71 -18.00
C TYR A 78 -14.09 2.06 -19.33
N TYR A 79 -13.68 0.82 -19.58
CA TYR A 79 -13.98 0.10 -20.81
C TYR A 79 -15.48 -0.13 -20.99
N GLN A 80 -16.18 -0.45 -19.91
CA GLN A 80 -17.64 -0.62 -19.93
C GLN A 80 -18.34 0.67 -20.35
N GLY A 81 -17.91 1.81 -19.80
CA GLY A 81 -18.45 3.13 -20.19
C GLY A 81 -18.23 3.43 -21.66
N LYS A 82 -17.04 3.09 -22.20
CA LYS A 82 -16.73 3.27 -23.63
C LYS A 82 -17.61 2.41 -24.54
N ILE A 83 -17.84 1.16 -24.17
CA ILE A 83 -18.70 0.25 -24.92
C ILE A 83 -20.14 0.81 -24.95
N ASN A 84 -20.65 1.29 -23.83
CA ASN A 84 -21.99 1.87 -23.76
C ASN A 84 -22.12 3.12 -24.65
N GLU A 85 -21.09 3.98 -24.71
CA GLU A 85 -21.06 5.13 -25.61
C GLU A 85 -21.14 4.73 -27.07
N LEU A 86 -20.47 3.62 -27.46
CA LEU A 86 -20.46 3.14 -28.83
C LEU A 86 -21.81 2.57 -29.28
N TYR A 87 -22.61 2.01 -28.35
CA TYR A 87 -23.88 1.36 -28.65
C TYR A 87 -25.09 2.25 -28.38
N ASN A 88 -24.89 3.40 -27.82
CA ASN A 88 -25.93 4.38 -27.60
C ASN A 88 -25.80 5.54 -28.58
#